data_b5653edd554e56344cc14203ee0d414f
#
_entry.id   b5653edd554e56344cc14203ee0d414f
#
_cell.length_a   1.000
_cell.length_b   1.000
_cell.length_c   1.000
_cell.angle_alpha   90.00
_cell.angle_beta   90.00
_cell.angle_gamma   90.00
#
_symmetry.space_group_name_H-M   'P 1'
#
loop_
_entity.id
_entity.type
_entity.pdbx_description
1 polymer ?
#
loop_
_entity_poly.entity_id
_entity_poly.type
_entity_poly.pdbx_seq_one_letter_code
_entity_poly.pdbx_strand_id
1 'polypeptide(L)'
;MYDLIIMWEWIGFLLRWVHVITAIAWIGSSFYFIALDLSLNRNIKGLADGEEWQVHGGGFYHIQKYMVAPSEMPEHLTWFKWESYFTWLSGFAVLVVVYWFGADLYLVDPQVSNISSTMAIFISGGSLVICWLIYDFLCRSKLKNSPTALMLVLYVLLVGLALFFSNFLSGKAALLHLGAVTATIMTANVFLVIMPNQRVVVADLKLGKVPDSKYGSIAKIRSTHNNYLTLPVIFLMLSAHYPLAFGTHYNWMIASIIFIIGVLIRHYFNSKHARKRLPNWTWGLSAILFIIIMWLSTEPFISKLENTSLGEQSLNLDTKFARASGF
;
A
#
# COMPACT_ATOMS: atom_id res chain seq x y z
N MET A 1 1.82 38.54 0.88
CA MET A 1 1.25 37.44 1.73
C MET A 1 0.33 36.56 0.90
N TYR A 2 -0.61 37.10 0.11
CA TYR A 2 -1.51 36.35 -0.77
C TYR A 2 -0.76 35.48 -1.78
N ASP A 3 0.29 35.97 -2.41
CA ASP A 3 1.09 35.26 -3.40
C ASP A 3 1.83 34.04 -2.81
N LEU A 4 2.28 34.14 -1.54
CA LEU A 4 2.95 33.01 -0.86
C LEU A 4 1.97 31.87 -0.53
N ILE A 5 0.72 32.18 -0.18
CA ILE A 5 -0.32 31.17 0.07
C ILE A 5 -0.65 30.43 -1.23
N ILE A 6 -0.82 31.17 -2.33
CA ILE A 6 -1.07 30.56 -3.65
C ILE A 6 0.10 29.65 -4.06
N MET A 7 1.34 30.12 -3.90
CA MET A 7 2.52 29.30 -4.19
C MET A 7 2.53 28.01 -3.36
N TRP A 8 2.17 28.09 -2.07
CA TRP A 8 2.13 26.92 -1.19
C TRP A 8 1.09 25.89 -1.63
N GLU A 9 -0.10 26.34 -2.01
CA GLU A 9 -1.16 25.46 -2.54
C GLU A 9 -0.71 24.79 -3.84
N TRP A 10 -0.06 25.51 -4.75
CA TRP A 10 0.49 24.94 -5.98
C TRP A 10 1.60 23.91 -5.73
N ILE A 11 2.47 24.14 -4.75
CA ILE A 11 3.50 23.18 -4.34
C ILE A 11 2.82 21.92 -3.80
N GLY A 12 1.83 22.07 -2.93
CA GLY A 12 1.05 20.95 -2.41
C GLY A 12 0.36 20.13 -3.50
N PHE A 13 -0.22 20.79 -4.50
CA PHE A 13 -0.84 20.14 -5.66
C PHE A 13 0.19 19.43 -6.53
N LEU A 14 1.32 20.08 -6.86
CA LEU A 14 2.40 19.50 -7.65
C LEU A 14 2.96 18.22 -7.00
N LEU A 15 3.20 18.26 -5.70
CA LEU A 15 3.70 17.09 -4.97
C LEU A 15 2.70 15.92 -5.00
N ARG A 16 1.40 16.18 -4.83
CA ARG A 16 0.36 15.15 -4.97
C ARG A 16 0.32 14.58 -6.39
N TRP A 17 0.42 15.44 -7.41
CA TRP A 17 0.41 15.01 -8.79
C TRP A 17 1.61 14.10 -9.11
N VAL A 18 2.83 14.51 -8.72
CA VAL A 18 4.03 13.67 -8.87
C VAL A 18 3.88 12.35 -8.10
N HIS A 19 3.35 12.38 -6.87
CA HIS A 19 3.11 11.19 -6.07
C HIS A 19 2.17 10.20 -6.76
N VAL A 20 1.07 10.68 -7.33
CA VAL A 20 0.09 9.84 -8.05
C VAL A 20 0.73 9.22 -9.29
N ILE A 21 1.46 10.01 -10.10
CA ILE A 21 2.13 9.50 -11.31
C ILE A 21 3.14 8.39 -10.96
N THR A 22 3.98 8.63 -9.97
CA THR A 22 4.99 7.64 -9.57
C THR A 22 4.38 6.41 -8.93
N ALA A 23 3.29 6.57 -8.16
CA ALA A 23 2.54 5.47 -7.59
C ALA A 23 1.90 4.59 -8.67
N ILE A 24 1.29 5.19 -9.70
CA ILE A 24 0.74 4.46 -10.84
C ILE A 24 1.83 3.65 -11.55
N ALA A 25 3.00 4.26 -11.81
CA ALA A 25 4.12 3.57 -12.43
C ALA A 25 4.61 2.39 -11.58
N TRP A 26 4.77 2.59 -10.26
CA TRP A 26 5.22 1.52 -9.37
C TRP A 26 4.20 0.38 -9.24
N ILE A 27 2.92 0.71 -9.06
CA ILE A 27 1.85 -0.28 -8.94
C ILE A 27 1.72 -1.07 -10.24
N GLY A 28 1.76 -0.38 -11.39
CA GLY A 28 1.68 -1.01 -12.71
C GLY A 28 2.82 -1.98 -12.95
N SER A 29 4.07 -1.57 -12.73
CA SER A 29 5.24 -2.43 -12.87
C SER A 29 5.22 -3.60 -11.90
N SER A 30 4.82 -3.38 -10.64
CA SER A 30 4.71 -4.44 -9.64
C SER A 30 3.68 -5.51 -10.04
N PHE A 31 2.51 -5.11 -10.51
CA PHE A 31 1.48 -6.04 -10.98
C PHE A 31 1.94 -6.81 -12.23
N TYR A 32 2.58 -6.11 -13.15
CA TYR A 32 3.13 -6.70 -14.35
C TYR A 32 4.14 -7.80 -14.04
N PHE A 33 5.17 -7.51 -13.24
CA PHE A 33 6.21 -8.49 -12.93
C PHE A 33 5.72 -9.67 -12.09
N ILE A 34 4.76 -9.46 -11.20
CA ILE A 34 4.15 -10.59 -10.46
C ILE A 34 3.31 -11.46 -11.40
N ALA A 35 2.52 -10.86 -12.28
CA ALA A 35 1.76 -11.59 -13.28
C ALA A 35 2.67 -12.39 -14.19
N LEU A 36 3.72 -11.74 -14.73
CA LEU A 36 4.74 -12.37 -15.57
C LEU A 36 5.42 -13.55 -14.87
N ASP A 37 5.92 -13.37 -13.63
CA ASP A 37 6.61 -14.45 -12.88
C ASP A 37 5.71 -15.66 -12.61
N LEU A 38 4.41 -15.42 -12.41
CA LEU A 38 3.42 -16.47 -12.17
C LEU A 38 2.97 -17.18 -13.44
N SER A 39 2.97 -16.51 -14.59
CA SER A 39 2.49 -17.05 -15.87
C SER A 39 3.57 -17.78 -16.69
N LEU A 40 4.85 -17.63 -16.33
CA LEU A 40 5.96 -18.25 -17.06
C LEU A 40 5.73 -19.72 -17.33
N ASN A 41 5.85 -20.13 -18.60
CA ASN A 41 5.96 -21.51 -18.99
C ASN A 41 7.35 -22.03 -18.61
N ARG A 42 7.38 -22.94 -17.63
CA ARG A 42 8.64 -23.55 -17.13
C ARG A 42 8.98 -24.87 -17.82
N ASN A 43 8.13 -25.33 -18.71
CA ASN A 43 8.36 -26.54 -19.49
C ASN A 43 9.04 -26.19 -20.82
N ILE A 44 10.25 -25.64 -20.74
CA ILE A 44 11.06 -25.22 -21.89
C ILE A 44 12.41 -25.90 -21.89
N LYS A 45 13.02 -25.99 -23.08
CA LYS A 45 14.39 -26.49 -23.24
C LYS A 45 15.37 -25.33 -23.21
N GLY A 46 16.50 -25.49 -22.52
CA GLY A 46 17.56 -24.47 -22.48
C GLY A 46 17.91 -23.99 -21.08
N LEU A 47 18.61 -22.86 -20.99
CA LEU A 47 19.13 -22.30 -19.74
C LEU A 47 18.12 -21.40 -18.99
N ALA A 48 17.04 -20.99 -19.65
CA ALA A 48 16.03 -20.14 -19.02
C ALA A 48 15.16 -20.98 -18.05
N ASP A 49 14.79 -20.38 -16.92
CA ASP A 49 13.88 -20.95 -15.91
C ASP A 49 12.42 -20.96 -16.39
N GLY A 50 12.09 -20.11 -17.36
CA GLY A 50 10.77 -20.02 -17.97
C GLY A 50 10.69 -18.92 -19.00
N GLU A 51 9.65 -18.96 -19.82
CA GLU A 51 9.37 -17.99 -20.87
C GLU A 51 7.90 -17.58 -20.91
N GLU A 52 7.62 -16.40 -21.43
CA GLU A 52 6.29 -15.91 -21.70
C GLU A 52 6.29 -15.13 -23.01
N TRP A 53 5.23 -15.33 -23.83
CA TRP A 53 4.98 -14.60 -25.04
C TRP A 53 3.86 -13.59 -24.82
N GLN A 54 4.11 -12.34 -25.12
CA GLN A 54 3.15 -11.25 -24.92
C GLN A 54 2.95 -10.47 -26.21
N VAL A 55 1.77 -9.88 -26.35
CA VAL A 55 1.42 -8.99 -27.46
C VAL A 55 1.12 -7.61 -26.91
N HIS A 56 1.81 -6.60 -27.40
CA HIS A 56 1.50 -5.20 -27.08
C HIS A 56 1.95 -4.29 -28.23
N GLY A 57 1.14 -3.25 -28.52
CA GLY A 57 1.49 -2.25 -29.53
C GLY A 57 1.70 -2.82 -30.95
N GLY A 58 1.04 -3.94 -31.30
CA GLY A 58 1.16 -4.56 -32.61
C GLY A 58 2.39 -5.46 -32.78
N GLY A 59 3.17 -5.69 -31.73
CA GLY A 59 4.36 -6.54 -31.74
C GLY A 59 4.28 -7.71 -30.76
N PHE A 60 5.16 -8.69 -30.96
CA PHE A 60 5.37 -9.81 -30.06
C PHE A 60 6.58 -9.56 -29.17
N TYR A 61 6.42 -9.83 -27.89
CA TYR A 61 7.50 -9.79 -26.91
C TYR A 61 7.74 -11.19 -26.41
N HIS A 62 8.95 -11.70 -26.60
CA HIS A 62 9.40 -12.97 -26.04
C HIS A 62 10.29 -12.69 -24.82
N ILE A 63 9.80 -13.03 -23.65
CA ILE A 63 10.45 -12.75 -22.37
C ILE A 63 10.94 -14.07 -21.79
N GLN A 64 12.24 -14.13 -21.48
CA GLN A 64 12.86 -15.27 -20.83
C GLN A 64 13.41 -14.87 -19.47
N LYS A 65 13.16 -15.70 -18.45
CA LYS A 65 13.71 -15.53 -17.10
C LYS A 65 14.88 -16.45 -16.89
N TYR A 66 16.02 -15.92 -16.49
CA TYR A 66 17.21 -16.66 -16.18
C TYR A 66 17.49 -16.70 -14.69
N MET A 67 17.76 -17.90 -14.15
CA MET A 67 18.25 -18.12 -12.79
C MET A 67 19.75 -18.42 -12.77
N VAL A 68 20.37 -18.56 -13.96
CA VAL A 68 21.81 -18.60 -14.24
C VAL A 68 22.09 -17.66 -15.39
N ALA A 69 23.29 -17.13 -15.49
CA ALA A 69 23.64 -16.20 -16.58
C ALA A 69 23.48 -16.88 -17.94
N PRO A 70 22.83 -16.24 -18.93
CA PRO A 70 22.92 -16.67 -20.31
C PRO A 70 24.39 -16.57 -20.82
N SER A 71 24.68 -17.23 -21.93
CA SER A 71 26.02 -17.21 -22.54
C SER A 71 26.51 -15.80 -22.88
N GLU A 72 25.57 -14.92 -23.22
CA GLU A 72 25.81 -13.51 -23.51
C GLU A 72 24.97 -12.65 -22.60
N MET A 73 25.62 -11.95 -21.67
CA MET A 73 24.97 -10.99 -20.77
C MET A 73 24.99 -9.59 -21.40
N PRO A 74 23.84 -8.87 -21.38
CA PRO A 74 23.82 -7.48 -21.85
C PRO A 74 24.64 -6.60 -20.92
N GLU A 75 25.32 -5.60 -21.49
CA GLU A 75 26.10 -4.61 -20.72
C GLU A 75 25.20 -3.80 -19.79
N HIS A 76 24.01 -3.44 -20.28
CA HIS A 76 23.07 -2.60 -19.56
C HIS A 76 21.89 -3.42 -19.01
N LEU A 77 21.67 -3.31 -17.70
CA LEU A 77 20.54 -3.88 -17.01
C LEU A 77 19.64 -2.77 -16.49
N THR A 78 18.35 -2.81 -16.83
CA THR A 78 17.35 -1.89 -16.28
C THR A 78 16.90 -2.38 -14.90
N TRP A 79 16.94 -1.50 -13.92
CA TRP A 79 16.57 -1.79 -12.54
C TRP A 79 15.26 -1.09 -12.18
N PHE A 80 14.22 -1.86 -11.91
CA PHE A 80 12.89 -1.35 -11.48
C PHE A 80 12.92 -1.03 -9.98
N LYS A 81 13.36 0.15 -9.63
CA LYS A 81 13.48 0.65 -8.25
C LYS A 81 13.07 2.11 -8.10
N TRP A 82 13.28 2.91 -9.13
CA TRP A 82 13.06 4.35 -9.06
C TRP A 82 11.59 4.70 -8.88
N GLU A 83 10.69 3.91 -9.44
CA GLU A 83 9.26 4.05 -9.31
C GLU A 83 8.84 4.01 -7.83
N SER A 84 9.35 3.03 -7.07
CA SER A 84 9.05 2.93 -5.63
C SER A 84 9.72 4.03 -4.82
N TYR A 85 10.96 4.43 -5.17
CA TYR A 85 11.69 5.47 -4.46
C TYR A 85 11.03 6.83 -4.63
N PHE A 86 10.71 7.22 -5.87
CA PHE A 86 10.03 8.49 -6.12
C PHE A 86 8.60 8.51 -5.58
N THR A 87 7.91 7.38 -5.55
CA THR A 87 6.61 7.29 -4.87
C THR A 87 6.74 7.62 -3.39
N TRP A 88 7.71 7.02 -2.71
CA TRP A 88 7.91 7.29 -1.28
C TRP A 88 8.41 8.73 -1.03
N LEU A 89 9.39 9.19 -1.79
CA LEU A 89 9.94 10.55 -1.63
C LEU A 89 8.88 11.63 -1.84
N SER A 90 8.08 11.51 -2.90
CA SER A 90 6.99 12.45 -3.17
C SER A 90 5.88 12.36 -2.12
N GLY A 91 5.50 11.15 -1.69
CA GLY A 91 4.53 10.94 -0.62
C GLY A 91 5.01 11.49 0.73
N PHE A 92 6.28 11.32 1.06
CA PHE A 92 6.88 11.91 2.25
C PHE A 92 6.92 13.45 2.16
N ALA A 93 7.24 14.00 0.99
CA ALA A 93 7.16 15.44 0.77
C ALA A 93 5.73 15.98 0.95
N VAL A 94 4.71 15.27 0.44
CA VAL A 94 3.29 15.61 0.70
C VAL A 94 2.99 15.55 2.20
N LEU A 95 3.46 14.52 2.90
CA LEU A 95 3.25 14.38 4.34
C LEU A 95 3.83 15.58 5.10
N VAL A 96 5.05 16.00 4.77
CA VAL A 96 5.71 17.15 5.41
C VAL A 96 4.99 18.45 5.04
N VAL A 97 4.86 18.74 3.74
CA VAL A 97 4.36 20.04 3.26
C VAL A 97 2.90 20.27 3.60
N VAL A 98 2.06 19.25 3.52
CA VAL A 98 0.62 19.40 3.73
C VAL A 98 0.23 19.07 5.17
N TYR A 99 0.66 17.90 5.67
CA TYR A 99 0.16 17.40 6.94
C TYR A 99 0.95 17.89 8.15
N TRP A 100 2.29 18.00 8.06
CA TRP A 100 3.06 18.49 9.21
C TRP A 100 3.02 20.00 9.35
N PHE A 101 3.15 20.74 8.25
CA PHE A 101 2.97 22.21 8.31
C PHE A 101 1.53 22.61 8.60
N GLY A 102 0.56 21.79 8.23
CA GLY A 102 -0.86 21.99 8.55
C GLY A 102 -1.37 21.09 9.67
N ALA A 103 -0.53 20.74 10.66
CA ALA A 103 -0.85 19.70 11.65
C ALA A 103 -2.11 20.01 12.46
N ASP A 104 -2.32 21.26 12.83
CA ASP A 104 -3.51 21.71 13.57
C ASP A 104 -4.82 21.48 12.79
N LEU A 105 -4.74 21.52 11.45
CA LEU A 105 -5.90 21.36 10.58
C LEU A 105 -6.11 19.91 10.13
N TYR A 106 -5.01 19.18 9.88
CA TYR A 106 -5.08 17.88 9.22
C TYR A 106 -4.81 16.69 10.14
N LEU A 107 -3.95 16.83 11.16
CA LEU A 107 -3.57 15.73 12.03
C LEU A 107 -4.39 15.66 13.31
N VAL A 108 -4.69 16.83 13.90
CA VAL A 108 -5.36 16.93 15.20
C VAL A 108 -6.86 17.08 15.02
N ASP A 109 -7.63 16.42 15.85
CA ASP A 109 -9.07 16.62 16.01
C ASP A 109 -9.42 16.60 17.50
N PRO A 110 -9.80 17.74 18.11
CA PRO A 110 -10.15 17.79 19.52
C PRO A 110 -11.33 16.91 19.92
N GLN A 111 -12.17 16.46 18.97
CA GLN A 111 -13.24 15.51 19.22
C GLN A 111 -12.73 14.07 19.35
N VAL A 112 -11.52 13.77 18.85
CA VAL A 112 -10.87 12.46 18.94
C VAL A 112 -9.91 12.42 20.11
N SER A 113 -8.98 13.41 20.19
CA SER A 113 -7.99 13.46 21.27
C SER A 113 -7.44 14.87 21.49
N ASN A 114 -6.98 15.15 22.71
CA ASN A 114 -6.38 16.44 23.08
C ASN A 114 -4.85 16.43 22.96
N ILE A 115 -4.32 15.85 21.86
CA ILE A 115 -2.87 15.88 21.62
C ILE A 115 -2.45 17.20 20.96
N SER A 116 -1.21 17.64 21.23
CA SER A 116 -0.64 18.78 20.53
C SER A 116 -0.24 18.42 19.10
N SER A 117 -0.20 19.44 18.20
CA SER A 117 0.29 19.27 16.83
C SER A 117 1.70 18.69 16.78
N THR A 118 2.56 19.09 17.70
CA THR A 118 3.92 18.52 17.84
C THR A 118 3.87 17.04 18.14
N MET A 119 3.02 16.59 19.07
CA MET A 119 2.85 15.18 19.38
C MET A 119 2.29 14.40 18.17
N ALA A 120 1.33 14.96 17.46
CA ALA A 120 0.77 14.37 16.24
C ALA A 120 1.85 14.17 15.16
N ILE A 121 2.76 15.14 14.97
CA ILE A 121 3.90 15.03 14.06
C ILE A 121 4.86 13.91 14.52
N PHE A 122 5.15 13.80 15.83
CA PHE A 122 5.99 12.72 16.34
C PHE A 122 5.35 11.34 16.16
N ILE A 123 4.04 11.21 16.40
CA ILE A 123 3.28 9.98 16.10
C ILE A 123 3.38 9.65 14.61
N SER A 124 3.15 10.65 13.75
CA SER A 124 3.24 10.52 12.30
C SER A 124 4.62 10.00 11.85
N GLY A 125 5.68 10.75 12.11
CA GLY A 125 7.03 10.38 11.66
C GLY A 125 7.59 9.15 12.36
N GLY A 126 7.37 9.02 13.67
CA GLY A 126 7.83 7.90 14.47
C GLY A 126 7.21 6.58 14.04
N SER A 127 5.93 6.57 13.69
CA SER A 127 5.24 5.36 13.24
C SER A 127 5.82 4.80 11.94
N LEU A 128 6.26 5.65 11.00
CA LEU A 128 6.88 5.21 9.74
C LEU A 128 8.14 4.38 10.02
N VAL A 129 8.98 4.82 10.96
CA VAL A 129 10.24 4.15 11.31
C VAL A 129 9.98 2.92 12.18
N ILE A 130 9.23 3.08 13.27
CA ILE A 130 8.98 2.02 14.25
C ILE A 130 8.27 0.83 13.61
N CYS A 131 7.23 1.07 12.82
CA CYS A 131 6.47 0.00 12.18
C CYS A 131 7.31 -0.76 11.15
N TRP A 132 8.21 -0.08 10.41
CA TRP A 132 9.17 -0.75 9.55
C TRP A 132 10.11 -1.66 10.34
N LEU A 133 10.68 -1.18 11.44
CA LEU A 133 11.59 -1.97 12.27
C LEU A 133 10.90 -3.21 12.86
N ILE A 134 9.67 -3.05 13.37
CA ILE A 134 8.87 -4.17 13.88
C ILE A 134 8.60 -5.19 12.77
N TYR A 135 8.14 -4.73 11.62
CA TYR A 135 7.87 -5.58 10.47
C TYR A 135 9.11 -6.35 10.01
N ASP A 136 10.27 -5.67 9.87
CA ASP A 136 11.51 -6.30 9.42
C ASP A 136 12.01 -7.32 10.45
N PHE A 137 11.94 -7.00 11.74
CA PHE A 137 12.27 -7.92 12.83
C PHE A 137 11.41 -9.19 12.76
N LEU A 138 10.09 -9.06 12.62
CA LEU A 138 9.19 -10.21 12.52
C LEU A 138 9.49 -11.09 11.30
N CYS A 139 9.77 -10.47 10.16
CA CYS A 139 10.14 -11.20 8.95
C CYS A 139 11.50 -11.91 9.04
N ARG A 140 12.38 -11.51 9.95
CA ARG A 140 13.67 -12.18 10.23
C ARG A 140 13.58 -13.18 11.37
N SER A 141 12.52 -13.13 12.17
CA SER A 141 12.31 -14.01 13.32
C SER A 141 11.98 -15.45 12.90
N LYS A 142 11.76 -16.33 13.88
CA LYS A 142 11.31 -17.71 13.64
C LYS A 142 9.98 -17.82 12.89
N LEU A 143 9.16 -16.74 12.92
CA LEU A 143 7.88 -16.66 12.18
C LEU A 143 8.06 -16.77 10.66
N LYS A 144 9.23 -16.46 10.11
CA LYS A 144 9.53 -16.64 8.67
C LYS A 144 9.28 -18.07 8.19
N ASN A 145 9.38 -19.07 9.08
CA ASN A 145 9.19 -20.47 8.76
C ASN A 145 7.70 -20.88 8.66
N SER A 146 6.79 -19.99 9.11
CA SER A 146 5.35 -20.18 9.02
C SER A 146 4.69 -18.94 8.40
N PRO A 147 4.58 -18.85 7.07
CA PRO A 147 4.02 -17.69 6.37
C PRO A 147 2.63 -17.30 6.87
N THR A 148 1.78 -18.29 7.18
CA THR A 148 0.43 -18.02 7.70
C THR A 148 0.46 -17.39 9.08
N ALA A 149 1.29 -17.89 10.00
CA ALA A 149 1.44 -17.30 11.34
C ALA A 149 2.01 -15.88 11.25
N LEU A 150 3.01 -15.66 10.41
CA LEU A 150 3.56 -14.32 10.17
C LEU A 150 2.49 -13.36 9.65
N MET A 151 1.69 -13.78 8.67
CA MET A 151 0.62 -12.96 8.11
C MET A 151 -0.45 -12.62 9.15
N LEU A 152 -0.85 -13.56 10.00
CA LEU A 152 -1.81 -13.32 11.09
C LEU A 152 -1.26 -12.34 12.13
N VAL A 153 -0.02 -12.50 12.55
CA VAL A 153 0.63 -11.56 13.50
C VAL A 153 0.71 -10.16 12.90
N LEU A 154 1.14 -10.04 11.64
CA LEU A 154 1.21 -8.75 10.94
C LEU A 154 -0.18 -8.12 10.80
N TYR A 155 -1.22 -8.91 10.53
CA TYR A 155 -2.58 -8.41 10.45
C TYR A 155 -3.08 -7.91 11.81
N VAL A 156 -2.85 -8.63 12.90
CA VAL A 156 -3.22 -8.19 14.26
C VAL A 156 -2.52 -6.87 14.63
N LEU A 157 -1.23 -6.76 14.31
CA LEU A 157 -0.48 -5.50 14.53
C LEU A 157 -1.04 -4.35 13.70
N LEU A 158 -1.44 -4.62 12.46
CA LEU A 158 -2.06 -3.62 11.58
C LEU A 158 -3.41 -3.16 12.13
N VAL A 159 -4.26 -4.07 12.63
CA VAL A 159 -5.53 -3.73 13.29
C VAL A 159 -5.27 -2.88 14.54
N GLY A 160 -4.28 -3.26 15.36
CA GLY A 160 -3.87 -2.49 16.52
C GLY A 160 -3.37 -1.09 16.16
N LEU A 161 -2.63 -0.96 15.06
CA LEU A 161 -2.14 0.33 14.55
C LEU A 161 -3.31 1.19 14.00
N ALA A 162 -4.26 0.58 13.29
CA ALA A 162 -5.46 1.26 12.82
C ALA A 162 -6.26 1.82 13.99
N LEU A 163 -6.47 1.02 15.03
CA LEU A 163 -7.13 1.44 16.27
C LEU A 163 -6.34 2.55 16.98
N PHE A 164 -5.02 2.43 17.05
CA PHE A 164 -4.16 3.46 17.63
C PHE A 164 -4.33 4.80 16.91
N PHE A 165 -4.16 4.82 15.59
CA PHE A 165 -4.31 6.07 14.83
C PHE A 165 -5.71 6.67 14.95
N SER A 166 -6.76 5.84 14.96
CA SER A 166 -8.15 6.30 15.09
C SER A 166 -8.47 6.91 16.47
N ASN A 167 -7.68 6.61 17.49
CA ASN A 167 -7.83 7.20 18.83
C ASN A 167 -6.95 8.43 19.08
N PHE A 168 -5.96 8.70 18.22
CA PHE A 168 -5.03 9.81 18.44
C PHE A 168 -5.06 10.86 17.35
N LEU A 169 -5.34 10.48 16.11
CA LEU A 169 -5.32 11.38 14.96
C LEU A 169 -6.75 11.65 14.45
N SER A 170 -6.92 12.73 13.69
CA SER A 170 -8.17 12.94 12.96
C SER A 170 -8.52 11.72 12.10
N GLY A 171 -9.80 11.43 11.90
CA GLY A 171 -10.21 10.24 11.14
C GLY A 171 -9.59 10.16 9.74
N LYS A 172 -9.47 11.30 9.05
CA LYS A 172 -8.79 11.42 7.76
C LYS A 172 -7.29 11.09 7.87
N ALA A 173 -6.62 11.64 8.88
CA ALA A 173 -5.21 11.36 9.12
C ALA A 173 -4.95 9.92 9.54
N ALA A 174 -5.84 9.32 10.33
CA ALA A 174 -5.71 7.94 10.80
C ALA A 174 -5.60 6.95 9.63
N LEU A 175 -6.52 7.02 8.68
CA LEU A 175 -6.51 6.14 7.51
C LEU A 175 -5.31 6.42 6.59
N LEU A 176 -5.00 7.72 6.36
CA LEU A 176 -3.86 8.10 5.56
C LEU A 176 -2.54 7.60 6.15
N HIS A 177 -2.35 7.73 7.47
CA HIS A 177 -1.12 7.28 8.14
C HIS A 177 -0.98 5.76 8.13
N LEU A 178 -2.08 5.02 8.25
CA LEU A 178 -2.05 3.57 8.06
C LEU A 178 -1.57 3.20 6.65
N GLY A 179 -2.04 3.96 5.63
CA GLY A 179 -1.56 3.85 4.25
C GLY A 179 -0.08 4.23 4.11
N ALA A 180 0.35 5.33 4.72
CA ALA A 180 1.73 5.82 4.67
C ALA A 180 2.72 4.85 5.34
N VAL A 181 2.37 4.28 6.51
CA VAL A 181 3.15 3.22 7.16
C VAL A 181 3.27 2.00 6.28
N THR A 182 2.15 1.54 5.71
CA THR A 182 2.14 0.36 4.83
C THR A 182 2.97 0.61 3.56
N ALA A 183 2.84 1.77 2.93
CA ALA A 183 3.65 2.18 1.77
C ALA A 183 5.14 2.31 2.13
N THR A 184 5.47 2.81 3.33
CA THR A 184 6.85 2.87 3.83
C THR A 184 7.43 1.46 3.99
N ILE A 185 6.68 0.51 4.55
CA ILE A 185 7.08 -0.90 4.63
C ILE A 185 7.37 -1.45 3.22
N MET A 186 6.49 -1.17 2.26
CA MET A 186 6.65 -1.66 0.89
C MET A 186 7.91 -1.07 0.21
N THR A 187 8.15 0.23 0.32
CA THR A 187 9.34 0.87 -0.27
C THR A 187 10.61 0.47 0.44
N ALA A 188 10.59 0.38 1.77
CA ALA A 188 11.74 -0.09 2.55
C ALA A 188 12.07 -1.55 2.23
N ASN A 189 11.08 -2.40 1.94
CA ASN A 189 11.32 -3.73 1.38
C ASN A 189 12.13 -3.66 0.08
N VAL A 190 11.77 -2.75 -0.84
CA VAL A 190 12.52 -2.58 -2.10
C VAL A 190 13.93 -2.08 -1.81
N PHE A 191 14.07 -0.99 -1.06
CA PHE A 191 15.33 -0.29 -0.87
C PHE A 191 16.33 -1.06 0.00
N LEU A 192 15.87 -1.59 1.15
CA LEU A 192 16.74 -2.17 2.18
C LEU A 192 16.89 -3.68 2.08
N VAL A 193 15.98 -4.37 1.37
CA VAL A 193 15.99 -5.84 1.33
C VAL A 193 16.07 -6.35 -0.10
N ILE A 194 15.12 -6.02 -0.98
CA ILE A 194 15.05 -6.60 -2.32
C ILE A 194 16.27 -6.19 -3.15
N MET A 195 16.54 -4.89 -3.25
CA MET A 195 17.64 -4.38 -4.08
C MET A 195 19.03 -4.84 -3.64
N PRO A 196 19.40 -4.84 -2.33
CA PRO A 196 20.66 -5.40 -1.90
C PRO A 196 20.82 -6.88 -2.25
N ASN A 197 19.79 -7.71 -2.02
CA ASN A 197 19.84 -9.12 -2.37
C ASN A 197 19.95 -9.36 -3.89
N GLN A 198 19.19 -8.60 -4.69
CA GLN A 198 19.29 -8.68 -6.14
C GLN A 198 20.66 -8.28 -6.68
N ARG A 199 21.33 -7.29 -6.06
CA ARG A 199 22.70 -6.90 -6.45
C ARG A 199 23.68 -8.05 -6.25
N VAL A 200 23.58 -8.80 -5.15
CA VAL A 200 24.43 -9.99 -4.91
C VAL A 200 24.17 -11.03 -5.99
N VAL A 201 22.90 -11.38 -6.24
CA VAL A 201 22.51 -12.36 -7.26
C VAL A 201 23.07 -11.98 -8.64
N VAL A 202 22.88 -10.72 -9.05
CA VAL A 202 23.37 -10.24 -10.37
C VAL A 202 24.91 -10.23 -10.45
N ALA A 203 25.59 -9.89 -9.36
CA ALA A 203 27.06 -9.92 -9.32
C ALA A 203 27.58 -11.37 -9.48
N ASP A 204 26.99 -12.34 -8.79
CA ASP A 204 27.37 -13.74 -8.92
C ASP A 204 27.10 -14.26 -10.35
N LEU A 205 25.93 -13.93 -10.92
CA LEU A 205 25.60 -14.31 -12.29
C LEU A 205 26.58 -13.74 -13.31
N LYS A 206 26.98 -12.47 -13.17
CA LYS A 206 27.99 -11.84 -14.05
C LYS A 206 29.36 -12.51 -13.97
N LEU A 207 29.65 -13.12 -12.84
CA LEU A 207 30.90 -13.90 -12.65
C LEU A 207 30.76 -15.37 -13.09
N GLY A 208 29.65 -15.77 -13.71
CA GLY A 208 29.35 -17.13 -14.11
C GLY A 208 29.11 -18.09 -12.91
N LYS A 209 28.85 -17.54 -11.72
CA LYS A 209 28.57 -18.34 -10.51
C LYS A 209 27.08 -18.53 -10.34
N VAL A 210 26.70 -19.67 -9.77
CA VAL A 210 25.31 -19.91 -9.31
C VAL A 210 25.11 -19.17 -8.00
N PRO A 211 24.17 -18.20 -7.91
CA PRO A 211 23.93 -17.46 -6.69
C PRO A 211 23.35 -18.37 -5.58
N ASP A 212 23.65 -18.03 -4.32
CA ASP A 212 22.98 -18.66 -3.19
C ASP A 212 21.46 -18.34 -3.23
N SER A 213 20.64 -19.38 -3.28
CA SER A 213 19.18 -19.30 -3.41
C SER A 213 18.49 -18.49 -2.30
N LYS A 214 19.16 -18.31 -1.14
CA LYS A 214 18.62 -17.52 -0.03
C LYS A 214 18.35 -16.06 -0.42
N TYR A 215 19.22 -15.45 -1.22
CA TYR A 215 19.06 -14.04 -1.64
C TYR A 215 17.81 -13.85 -2.50
N GLY A 216 17.62 -14.72 -3.49
CA GLY A 216 16.42 -14.71 -4.32
C GLY A 216 15.14 -15.00 -3.53
N SER A 217 15.20 -15.97 -2.62
CA SER A 217 14.04 -16.33 -1.77
C SER A 217 13.62 -15.20 -0.85
N ILE A 218 14.56 -14.52 -0.18
CA ILE A 218 14.25 -13.37 0.68
C ILE A 218 13.60 -12.25 -0.15
N ALA A 219 14.19 -11.90 -1.29
CA ALA A 219 13.66 -10.87 -2.17
C ALA A 219 12.24 -11.22 -2.66
N LYS A 220 11.99 -12.48 -3.02
CA LYS A 220 10.68 -12.96 -3.48
C LYS A 220 9.61 -12.86 -2.38
N ILE A 221 9.92 -13.25 -1.15
CA ILE A 221 8.98 -13.16 -0.02
C ILE A 221 8.57 -11.70 0.20
N ARG A 222 9.53 -10.77 0.25
CA ARG A 222 9.24 -9.35 0.45
C ARG A 222 8.43 -8.75 -0.70
N SER A 223 8.75 -9.12 -1.94
CA SER A 223 7.97 -8.73 -3.12
C SER A 223 6.53 -9.27 -3.07
N THR A 224 6.36 -10.50 -2.59
CA THR A 224 5.02 -11.09 -2.39
C THR A 224 4.22 -10.32 -1.34
N HIS A 225 4.83 -9.92 -0.21
CA HIS A 225 4.17 -9.07 0.78
C HIS A 225 3.73 -7.75 0.15
N ASN A 226 4.62 -7.07 -0.58
CA ASN A 226 4.27 -5.84 -1.29
C ASN A 226 3.08 -6.02 -2.22
N ASN A 227 3.03 -7.12 -2.96
CA ASN A 227 1.93 -7.44 -3.87
C ASN A 227 0.58 -7.52 -3.16
N TYR A 228 0.51 -8.17 -1.99
CA TYR A 228 -0.73 -8.26 -1.21
C TYR A 228 -1.13 -6.95 -0.52
N LEU A 229 -0.16 -6.09 -0.19
CA LEU A 229 -0.42 -4.79 0.46
C LEU A 229 -0.86 -3.70 -0.53
N THR A 230 -0.69 -3.90 -1.84
CA THR A 230 -0.92 -2.86 -2.85
C THR A 230 -2.36 -2.35 -2.88
N LEU A 231 -3.36 -3.24 -2.93
CA LEU A 231 -4.77 -2.82 -3.01
C LEU A 231 -5.24 -2.09 -1.74
N PRO A 232 -4.93 -2.59 -0.52
CA PRO A 232 -5.24 -1.84 0.71
C PRO A 232 -4.61 -0.44 0.74
N VAL A 233 -3.34 -0.31 0.34
CA VAL A 233 -2.68 1.01 0.32
C VAL A 233 -3.36 1.98 -0.63
N ILE A 234 -3.77 1.53 -1.82
CA ILE A 234 -4.50 2.38 -2.78
C ILE A 234 -5.79 2.90 -2.13
N PHE A 235 -6.58 2.01 -1.50
CA PHE A 235 -7.80 2.42 -0.83
C PHE A 235 -7.52 3.46 0.27
N LEU A 236 -6.53 3.21 1.12
CA LEU A 236 -6.18 4.12 2.21
C LEU A 236 -5.73 5.49 1.71
N MET A 237 -5.00 5.55 0.60
CA MET A 237 -4.60 6.82 -0.03
C MET A 237 -5.80 7.56 -0.63
N LEU A 238 -6.77 6.85 -1.19
CA LEU A 238 -8.01 7.42 -1.72
C LEU A 238 -9.00 7.80 -0.62
N SER A 239 -8.95 7.16 0.54
CA SER A 239 -9.92 7.32 1.64
C SER A 239 -10.04 8.76 2.12
N ALA A 240 -8.97 9.57 1.99
CA ALA A 240 -8.97 10.98 2.35
C ALA A 240 -10.01 11.84 1.59
N HIS A 241 -10.52 11.33 0.46
CA HIS A 241 -11.55 11.98 -0.36
C HIS A 241 -12.96 11.45 -0.07
N TYR A 242 -13.11 10.45 0.83
CA TYR A 242 -14.39 9.80 1.10
C TYR A 242 -14.75 9.88 2.60
N PRO A 243 -15.52 10.89 3.03
CA PRO A 243 -15.94 11.06 4.43
C PRO A 243 -16.61 9.82 5.03
N LEU A 244 -17.33 9.04 4.22
CA LEU A 244 -17.93 7.77 4.66
C LEU A 244 -16.89 6.76 5.18
N ALA A 245 -15.64 6.82 4.71
CA ALA A 245 -14.60 5.91 5.15
C ALA A 245 -13.96 6.35 6.49
N PHE A 246 -13.77 7.66 6.69
CA PHE A 246 -13.03 8.17 7.85
C PHE A 246 -13.89 8.88 8.91
N GLY A 247 -15.13 9.29 8.56
CA GLY A 247 -16.01 10.07 9.44
C GLY A 247 -16.80 9.24 10.46
N THR A 248 -16.58 7.93 10.53
CA THR A 248 -17.23 7.00 11.46
C THR A 248 -16.28 6.58 12.59
N HIS A 249 -16.80 6.25 13.76
CA HIS A 249 -16.03 5.64 14.86
C HIS A 249 -15.45 4.27 14.49
N TYR A 250 -15.99 3.64 13.46
CA TYR A 250 -15.55 2.32 12.96
C TYR A 250 -14.53 2.41 11.84
N ASN A 251 -13.91 3.57 11.60
CA ASN A 251 -12.94 3.76 10.53
C ASN A 251 -11.77 2.77 10.60
N TRP A 252 -11.31 2.39 11.81
CA TRP A 252 -10.29 1.36 12.03
C TRP A 252 -10.76 -0.03 11.60
N MET A 253 -12.05 -0.37 11.81
CA MET A 253 -12.64 -1.63 11.34
C MET A 253 -12.75 -1.62 9.81
N ILE A 254 -13.20 -0.52 9.23
CA ILE A 254 -13.25 -0.35 7.77
C ILE A 254 -11.87 -0.58 7.16
N ALA A 255 -10.82 0.07 7.70
CA ALA A 255 -9.46 -0.14 7.25
C ALA A 255 -9.04 -1.61 7.36
N SER A 256 -9.32 -2.26 8.50
CA SER A 256 -8.98 -3.66 8.74
C SER A 256 -9.67 -4.60 7.74
N ILE A 257 -10.94 -4.38 7.45
CA ILE A 257 -11.71 -5.17 6.47
C ILE A 257 -11.16 -4.95 5.05
N ILE A 258 -10.75 -3.74 4.71
CA ILE A 258 -10.15 -3.42 3.40
C ILE A 258 -8.85 -4.21 3.18
N PHE A 259 -8.04 -4.43 4.21
CA PHE A 259 -6.86 -5.30 4.07
C PHE A 259 -7.25 -6.73 3.72
N ILE A 260 -8.32 -7.27 4.33
CA ILE A 260 -8.82 -8.61 3.99
C ILE A 260 -9.32 -8.63 2.54
N ILE A 261 -10.15 -7.68 2.13
CA ILE A 261 -10.65 -7.58 0.75
C ILE A 261 -9.49 -7.50 -0.24
N GLY A 262 -8.50 -6.66 0.02
CA GLY A 262 -7.32 -6.51 -0.83
C GLY A 262 -6.55 -7.83 -0.98
N VAL A 263 -6.34 -8.57 0.11
CA VAL A 263 -5.70 -9.88 0.09
C VAL A 263 -6.54 -10.89 -0.72
N LEU A 264 -7.86 -10.94 -0.54
CA LEU A 264 -8.75 -11.86 -1.26
C LEU A 264 -8.72 -11.60 -2.77
N ILE A 265 -8.83 -10.35 -3.19
CA ILE A 265 -8.79 -9.96 -4.61
C ILE A 265 -7.41 -10.30 -5.20
N ARG A 266 -6.31 -9.96 -4.51
CA ARG A 266 -4.97 -10.30 -4.99
C ARG A 266 -4.74 -11.80 -5.07
N HIS A 267 -5.26 -12.57 -4.11
CA HIS A 267 -5.19 -14.03 -4.14
C HIS A 267 -5.90 -14.62 -5.36
N TYR A 268 -7.07 -14.09 -5.73
CA TYR A 268 -7.76 -14.49 -6.96
C TYR A 268 -6.89 -14.27 -8.20
N PHE A 269 -6.38 -13.05 -8.38
CA PHE A 269 -5.58 -12.71 -9.57
C PHE A 269 -4.24 -13.46 -9.59
N ASN A 270 -3.56 -13.62 -8.46
CA ASN A 270 -2.34 -14.41 -8.37
C ASN A 270 -2.59 -15.89 -8.76
N SER A 271 -3.72 -16.46 -8.31
CA SER A 271 -4.12 -17.83 -8.69
C SER A 271 -4.42 -17.94 -10.18
N LYS A 272 -5.09 -16.91 -10.76
CA LYS A 272 -5.39 -16.85 -12.20
C LYS A 272 -4.11 -16.81 -13.03
N HIS A 273 -3.16 -15.94 -12.70
CA HIS A 273 -1.88 -15.83 -13.41
C HIS A 273 -1.04 -17.11 -13.27
N ALA A 274 -1.07 -17.74 -12.10
CA ALA A 274 -0.41 -19.02 -11.87
C ALA A 274 -1.11 -20.23 -12.53
N ARG A 275 -2.17 -20.00 -13.33
CA ARG A 275 -2.97 -21.04 -14.01
C ARG A 275 -3.49 -22.12 -13.05
N LYS A 276 -3.74 -21.75 -11.77
CA LYS A 276 -4.30 -22.64 -10.73
C LYS A 276 -5.82 -22.61 -10.76
N ARG A 277 -6.46 -23.52 -9.98
CA ARG A 277 -7.89 -23.47 -9.75
C ARG A 277 -8.30 -22.10 -9.18
N LEU A 278 -9.28 -21.46 -9.82
CA LEU A 278 -9.73 -20.12 -9.41
C LEU A 278 -10.50 -20.19 -8.10
N PRO A 279 -10.09 -19.42 -7.08
CA PRO A 279 -10.81 -19.34 -5.82
C PRO A 279 -11.99 -18.34 -5.94
N ASN A 280 -13.03 -18.70 -6.72
CA ASN A 280 -14.17 -17.82 -7.01
C ASN A 280 -14.93 -17.37 -5.76
N TRP A 281 -14.84 -18.14 -4.66
CA TRP A 281 -15.43 -17.79 -3.36
C TRP A 281 -14.91 -16.46 -2.81
N THR A 282 -13.71 -16.03 -3.20
CA THR A 282 -13.11 -14.76 -2.76
C THR A 282 -13.96 -13.55 -3.16
N TRP A 283 -14.62 -13.61 -4.32
CA TRP A 283 -15.52 -12.54 -4.76
C TRP A 283 -16.77 -12.44 -3.90
N GLY A 284 -17.39 -13.57 -3.57
CA GLY A 284 -18.55 -13.61 -2.68
C GLY A 284 -18.22 -13.07 -1.29
N LEU A 285 -17.09 -13.50 -0.72
CA LEU A 285 -16.64 -12.99 0.57
C LEU A 285 -16.29 -11.49 0.51
N SER A 286 -15.63 -11.04 -0.56
CA SER A 286 -15.32 -9.61 -0.74
C SER A 286 -16.59 -8.75 -0.82
N ALA A 287 -17.64 -9.24 -1.51
CA ALA A 287 -18.92 -8.55 -1.59
C ALA A 287 -19.60 -8.45 -0.21
N ILE A 288 -19.61 -9.53 0.56
CA ILE A 288 -20.16 -9.54 1.93
C ILE A 288 -19.39 -8.55 2.82
N LEU A 289 -18.06 -8.57 2.78
CA LEU A 289 -17.22 -7.66 3.55
C LEU A 289 -17.45 -6.20 3.15
N PHE A 290 -17.67 -5.93 1.87
CA PHE A 290 -17.98 -4.58 1.39
C PHE A 290 -19.36 -4.10 1.87
N ILE A 291 -20.37 -4.98 1.93
CA ILE A 291 -21.67 -4.67 2.52
C ILE A 291 -21.52 -4.33 4.02
N ILE A 292 -20.66 -5.06 4.74
CA ILE A 292 -20.35 -4.74 6.15
C ILE A 292 -19.72 -3.35 6.26
N ILE A 293 -18.78 -2.99 5.36
CA ILE A 293 -18.20 -1.64 5.32
C ILE A 293 -19.28 -0.59 5.11
N MET A 294 -20.20 -0.81 4.16
CA MET A 294 -21.32 0.11 3.92
C MET A 294 -22.17 0.30 5.19
N TRP A 295 -22.49 -0.79 5.88
CA TRP A 295 -23.23 -0.73 7.13
C TRP A 295 -22.47 0.05 8.23
N LEU A 296 -21.18 -0.25 8.45
CA LEU A 296 -20.34 0.47 9.41
C LEU A 296 -20.21 1.96 9.09
N SER A 297 -20.27 2.33 7.82
CA SER A 297 -20.21 3.73 7.38
C SER A 297 -21.51 4.49 7.63
N THR A 298 -22.66 3.83 7.64
CA THR A 298 -23.98 4.47 7.73
C THR A 298 -24.56 4.45 9.15
N GLU A 299 -24.11 3.58 10.02
CA GLU A 299 -24.65 3.42 11.38
C GLU A 299 -24.62 4.73 12.20
N PRO A 300 -23.57 5.57 12.17
CA PRO A 300 -23.60 6.86 12.87
C PRO A 300 -24.68 7.83 12.36
N PHE A 301 -25.10 7.69 11.10
CA PHE A 301 -26.17 8.51 10.52
C PHE A 301 -27.55 8.01 10.97
N ILE A 302 -27.75 6.70 11.03
CA ILE A 302 -29.00 6.06 11.45
C ILE A 302 -29.26 6.33 12.93
N SER A 303 -28.29 6.12 13.82
CA SER A 303 -28.44 6.37 15.25
C SER A 303 -28.73 7.84 15.56
N LYS A 304 -28.24 8.76 14.73
CA LYS A 304 -28.51 10.20 14.87
C LYS A 304 -29.90 10.58 14.35
N LEU A 305 -30.42 9.90 13.35
CA LEU A 305 -31.78 10.09 12.86
C LEU A 305 -32.82 9.52 13.85
N GLU A 306 -32.52 8.41 14.51
CA GLU A 306 -33.40 7.83 15.56
C GLU A 306 -33.44 8.73 16.82
N ASN A 307 -32.36 9.40 17.17
CA ASN A 307 -32.28 10.31 18.33
C ASN A 307 -32.78 11.73 18.06
N THR A 308 -33.03 12.08 16.81
CA THR A 308 -33.62 13.38 16.45
C THR A 308 -35.02 13.15 15.92
N SER A 309 -36.01 13.25 16.81
CA SER A 309 -37.42 13.33 16.42
C SER A 309 -37.61 14.40 15.35
N LEU A 310 -37.80 13.97 14.11
CA LEU A 310 -38.50 14.61 13.01
C LEU A 310 -38.53 16.16 13.03
N GLY A 311 -37.61 16.82 12.38
CA GLY A 311 -37.98 18.14 11.91
C GLY A 311 -36.90 19.13 11.44
N GLU A 312 -35.67 19.12 11.90
CA GLU A 312 -34.79 20.31 11.64
C GLU A 312 -33.36 20.08 11.13
N GLN A 313 -32.99 18.89 10.68
CA GLN A 313 -31.57 18.61 10.39
C GLN A 313 -31.17 18.30 8.94
N SER A 314 -32.02 18.48 7.95
CA SER A 314 -31.60 18.36 6.55
C SER A 314 -30.59 19.45 6.12
N LEU A 315 -30.63 20.61 6.76
CA LEU A 315 -29.72 21.74 6.45
C LEU A 315 -28.28 21.57 7.01
N ASN A 316 -28.10 20.72 8.03
CA ASN A 316 -26.78 20.57 8.66
C ASN A 316 -25.91 19.46 8.04
N LEU A 317 -26.47 18.56 7.24
CA LEU A 317 -25.70 17.55 6.52
C LEU A 317 -24.85 18.19 5.41
N ASP A 318 -25.44 19.05 4.59
CA ASP A 318 -24.74 19.70 3.48
C ASP A 318 -23.56 20.58 3.94
N THR A 319 -23.70 21.26 5.05
CA THR A 319 -22.65 22.10 5.62
C THR A 319 -21.51 21.29 6.25
N LYS A 320 -21.78 20.12 6.84
CA LYS A 320 -20.73 19.24 7.34
C LYS A 320 -19.99 18.50 6.22
N PHE A 321 -20.68 18.07 5.19
CA PHE A 321 -20.07 17.48 4.00
C PHE A 321 -19.20 18.51 3.27
N ALA A 322 -19.64 19.74 3.11
CA ALA A 322 -18.86 20.81 2.49
C ALA A 322 -17.59 21.14 3.30
N ARG A 323 -17.63 21.17 4.63
CA ARG A 323 -16.45 21.38 5.47
C ARG A 323 -15.48 20.19 5.48
N ALA A 324 -15.96 18.96 5.36
CA ALA A 324 -15.13 17.77 5.32
C ALA A 324 -14.48 17.52 3.95
N SER A 325 -15.08 18.04 2.86
CA SER A 325 -14.55 17.91 1.50
C SER A 325 -13.43 18.93 1.20
N GLY A 326 -13.21 19.92 2.05
CA GLY A 326 -12.07 20.82 1.90
C GLY A 326 -12.22 21.82 0.75
N PHE A 327 -13.47 22.21 0.40
CA PHE A 327 -13.78 23.41 -0.39
C PHE A 327 -14.00 24.60 0.50
#